data_02ef01c5692e83c63092c2dbca203dd2
#
_entry.id   02ef01c5692e83c63092c2dbca203dd2
#
_cell.length_a   1.000
_cell.length_b   1.000
_cell.length_c   1.000
_cell.angle_alpha   90.00
_cell.angle_beta   90.00
_cell.angle_gamma   90.00
#
_symmetry.space_group_name_H-M   'P 1'
#
loop_
_entity.id
_entity.type
_entity.pdbx_description
1 polymer ?
#
loop_
_entity_poly.entity_id
_entity_poly.type
_entity_poly.pdbx_seq_one_letter_code
_entity_poly.pdbx_strand_id
1 'polypeptide(L)'
;MIRAALTVEEALEGMKALEPKIKNYARLVVRKGVNVKPGQEVVVQSPVECAPFARVVVAEAYAAGAGHVTVIWADDAVTRLTYEHVEKSYFEQTPEWKRMQLDSLAQDGACFVFIEGADPAALKGIDPAKPAAASKARNTQCKVFRRGLDYNINPWCIAGAPVVAWAHEVFPGDADEVAIYKLWNAILHTARADGQDPESDWELHDAAFEKNLRFLNDNRFDYLHYNAANGTDLTIGMTKGHEWAGGKGKTPDGHPFFPNIPTEEVFTSPDRMRVDGIVYSAMPLIHHGNKVEDFWIKFEGGRVVDYDARVGKATLASIIDTDEGAAHLGEVALISKNTPIRESGVLFYDTLYDENASCHLALGVGFPECIEGGYGMSKEELLEHGVNVSSTHVDFMIGTDDIDITGITPDGREVVIFQNGQWSWE
;
A
#
# COMPACT_ATOMS: atom_id res chain seq x y z
N MET A 1 22.88 -25.93 9.83
CA MET A 1 22.24 -26.34 11.11
C MET A 1 20.76 -26.08 10.96
N ILE A 2 19.91 -27.11 10.97
CA ILE A 2 18.47 -26.96 11.01
C ILE A 2 18.18 -26.29 12.36
N ARG A 3 17.76 -25.02 12.38
CA ARG A 3 17.23 -24.41 13.61
C ARG A 3 16.07 -25.29 14.05
N ALA A 4 16.09 -25.77 15.32
CA ALA A 4 14.94 -26.44 15.89
C ALA A 4 13.68 -25.60 15.70
N ALA A 5 12.55 -26.25 15.38
CA ALA A 5 11.29 -25.53 15.26
C ALA A 5 10.99 -24.82 16.60
N LEU A 6 10.56 -23.56 16.51
CA LEU A 6 10.21 -22.77 17.69
C LEU A 6 9.05 -23.45 18.43
N THR A 7 9.16 -23.61 19.73
CA THR A 7 8.08 -24.17 20.56
C THR A 7 7.05 -23.11 20.93
N VAL A 8 5.84 -23.53 21.29
CA VAL A 8 4.79 -22.63 21.80
C VAL A 8 5.25 -21.87 23.06
N GLU A 9 5.99 -22.53 23.97
CA GLU A 9 6.51 -21.91 25.20
C GLU A 9 7.52 -20.79 24.87
N GLU A 10 8.44 -21.05 23.93
CA GLU A 10 9.39 -20.03 23.45
C GLU A 10 8.69 -18.87 22.76
N ALA A 11 7.64 -19.13 21.97
CA ALA A 11 6.85 -18.10 21.31
C ALA A 11 6.10 -17.21 22.31
N LEU A 12 5.46 -17.81 23.32
CA LEU A 12 4.77 -17.07 24.39
C LEU A 12 5.73 -16.23 25.24
N GLU A 13 6.92 -16.73 25.54
CA GLU A 13 7.95 -15.93 26.23
C GLU A 13 8.48 -14.82 25.33
N GLY A 14 8.70 -15.11 24.04
CA GLY A 14 9.09 -14.14 23.02
C GLY A 14 8.06 -13.02 22.88
N MET A 15 6.76 -13.32 22.90
CA MET A 15 5.70 -12.30 22.84
C MET A 15 5.79 -11.29 23.97
N LYS A 16 6.13 -11.71 25.20
CA LYS A 16 6.34 -10.78 26.33
C LYS A 16 7.50 -9.84 26.06
N ALA A 17 8.57 -10.33 25.43
CA ALA A 17 9.72 -9.52 25.05
C ALA A 17 9.40 -8.53 23.91
N LEU A 18 8.36 -8.78 23.10
CA LEU A 18 7.91 -7.88 22.05
C LEU A 18 7.02 -6.73 22.55
N GLU A 19 6.43 -6.81 23.75
CA GLU A 19 5.52 -5.76 24.26
C GLU A 19 6.10 -4.34 24.17
N PRO A 20 7.36 -4.05 24.54
CA PRO A 20 7.95 -2.71 24.39
C PRO A 20 8.09 -2.30 22.93
N LYS A 21 8.39 -3.23 22.02
CA LYS A 21 8.52 -2.97 20.58
C LYS A 21 7.16 -2.71 19.95
N ILE A 22 6.13 -3.46 20.31
CA ILE A 22 4.74 -3.22 19.89
C ILE A 22 4.27 -1.83 20.35
N LYS A 23 4.65 -1.41 21.55
CA LYS A 23 4.40 -0.05 22.05
C LYS A 23 5.14 1.01 21.23
N ASN A 24 6.39 0.79 20.89
CA ASN A 24 7.16 1.67 20.01
C ASN A 24 6.52 1.77 18.63
N TYR A 25 6.06 0.65 18.06
CA TYR A 25 5.35 0.63 16.80
C TYR A 25 4.05 1.47 16.86
N ALA A 26 3.22 1.28 17.89
CA ALA A 26 2.04 2.12 18.09
C ALA A 26 2.39 3.61 18.21
N ARG A 27 3.52 3.94 18.87
CA ARG A 27 4.02 5.31 18.96
C ARG A 27 4.43 5.87 17.61
N LEU A 28 5.08 5.07 16.75
CA LEU A 28 5.40 5.47 15.37
C LEU A 28 4.13 5.77 14.57
N VAL A 29 3.13 4.88 14.62
CA VAL A 29 1.83 5.08 13.95
C VAL A 29 1.18 6.39 14.37
N VAL A 30 1.25 6.74 15.66
CA VAL A 30 0.64 7.96 16.20
C VAL A 30 1.46 9.21 15.91
N ARG A 31 2.80 9.15 16.08
CA ARG A 31 3.68 10.33 16.03
C ARG A 31 4.29 10.60 14.67
N LYS A 32 4.55 9.56 13.87
CA LYS A 32 5.05 9.68 12.49
C LYS A 32 3.91 9.40 11.50
N GLY A 33 3.15 8.32 11.70
CA GLY A 33 2.01 7.96 10.87
C GLY A 33 1.04 9.13 10.76
N VAL A 34 0.08 9.27 11.64
CA VAL A 34 -0.90 10.38 11.57
C VAL A 34 -0.39 11.69 12.17
N ASN A 35 0.74 11.71 12.85
CA ASN A 35 1.36 12.89 13.46
C ASN A 35 0.36 13.77 14.25
N VAL A 36 -0.26 13.17 15.27
CA VAL A 36 -1.38 13.73 16.03
C VAL A 36 -1.08 15.14 16.53
N LYS A 37 -1.95 16.10 16.23
CA LYS A 37 -1.90 17.47 16.78
C LYS A 37 -2.55 17.52 18.17
N PRO A 38 -2.07 18.36 19.10
CA PRO A 38 -2.73 18.54 20.40
C PRO A 38 -4.20 18.91 20.24
N GLY A 39 -5.08 18.20 20.94
CA GLY A 39 -6.53 18.39 20.91
C GLY A 39 -7.24 17.80 19.69
N GLN A 40 -6.52 17.16 18.76
CA GLN A 40 -7.12 16.57 17.56
C GLN A 40 -7.92 15.31 17.90
N GLU A 41 -9.03 15.09 17.18
CA GLU A 41 -9.76 13.81 17.16
C GLU A 41 -8.94 12.77 16.40
N VAL A 42 -8.81 11.56 16.96
CA VAL A 42 -8.17 10.40 16.31
C VAL A 42 -9.21 9.32 16.09
N VAL A 43 -9.33 8.82 14.88
CA VAL A 43 -10.20 7.70 14.55
C VAL A 43 -9.35 6.47 14.29
N VAL A 44 -9.55 5.42 15.07
CA VAL A 44 -8.89 4.12 14.87
C VAL A 44 -9.91 3.16 14.29
N GLN A 45 -9.72 2.73 13.05
CA GLN A 45 -10.47 1.62 12.46
C GLN A 45 -9.66 0.34 12.61
N SER A 46 -10.26 -0.69 13.18
CA SER A 46 -9.54 -1.93 13.52
C SER A 46 -10.43 -3.15 13.45
N PRO A 47 -9.91 -4.29 12.97
CA PRO A 47 -10.52 -5.58 13.23
C PRO A 47 -10.63 -5.82 14.76
N VAL A 48 -11.69 -6.50 15.17
CA VAL A 48 -11.92 -6.81 16.58
C VAL A 48 -10.82 -7.73 17.14
N GLU A 49 -10.25 -8.57 16.31
CA GLU A 49 -9.14 -9.46 16.66
C GLU A 49 -7.85 -8.67 16.99
N CYS A 50 -7.66 -7.50 16.37
CA CYS A 50 -6.53 -6.59 16.64
C CYS A 50 -6.78 -5.68 17.85
N ALA A 51 -7.85 -5.87 18.64
CA ALA A 51 -8.18 -5.03 19.79
C ALA A 51 -7.04 -4.85 20.81
N PRO A 52 -6.17 -5.83 21.10
CA PRO A 52 -5.00 -5.61 21.96
C PRO A 52 -4.08 -4.50 21.44
N PHE A 53 -3.75 -4.51 20.14
CA PHE A 53 -2.91 -3.49 19.51
C PHE A 53 -3.64 -2.14 19.39
N ALA A 54 -4.91 -2.13 18.99
CA ALA A 54 -5.71 -0.92 18.90
C ALA A 54 -5.75 -0.15 20.24
N ARG A 55 -5.82 -0.87 21.38
CA ARG A 55 -5.77 -0.24 22.71
C ARG A 55 -4.42 0.41 23.00
N VAL A 56 -3.32 -0.15 22.51
CA VAL A 56 -1.98 0.46 22.65
C VAL A 56 -1.90 1.72 21.79
N VAL A 57 -2.43 1.70 20.56
CA VAL A 57 -2.52 2.88 19.67
C VAL A 57 -3.35 3.99 20.35
N VAL A 58 -4.51 3.66 20.93
CA VAL A 58 -5.35 4.60 21.66
C VAL A 58 -4.59 5.25 22.84
N ALA A 59 -3.85 4.43 23.61
CA ALA A 59 -3.05 4.94 24.72
C ALA A 59 -1.93 5.88 24.26
N GLU A 60 -1.24 5.55 23.18
CA GLU A 60 -0.20 6.41 22.59
C GLU A 60 -0.81 7.68 21.96
N ALA A 61 -2.01 7.63 21.38
CA ALA A 61 -2.72 8.79 20.85
C ALA A 61 -3.02 9.81 21.97
N TYR A 62 -3.55 9.36 23.11
CA TYR A 62 -3.73 10.23 24.27
C TYR A 62 -2.41 10.75 24.84
N ALA A 63 -1.37 9.92 24.87
CA ALA A 63 -0.03 10.33 25.30
C ALA A 63 0.61 11.37 24.34
N ALA A 64 0.20 11.39 23.07
CA ALA A 64 0.59 12.40 22.08
C ALA A 64 -0.26 13.69 22.16
N GLY A 65 -1.33 13.70 22.97
CA GLY A 65 -2.16 14.88 23.18
C GLY A 65 -3.46 14.90 22.39
N ALA A 66 -3.93 13.75 21.89
CA ALA A 66 -5.24 13.64 21.25
C ALA A 66 -6.35 14.19 22.18
N GLY A 67 -7.29 14.95 21.61
CA GLY A 67 -8.45 15.47 22.35
C GLY A 67 -9.46 14.38 22.69
N HIS A 68 -9.69 13.50 21.73
CA HIS A 68 -10.54 12.33 21.87
C HIS A 68 -10.12 11.24 20.88
N VAL A 69 -10.44 9.99 21.19
CA VAL A 69 -10.16 8.84 20.30
C VAL A 69 -11.44 8.04 20.09
N THR A 70 -11.89 7.96 18.84
CA THR A 70 -13.00 7.11 18.42
C THR A 70 -12.47 5.82 17.83
N VAL A 71 -12.93 4.64 18.32
CA VAL A 71 -12.59 3.36 17.73
C VAL A 71 -13.78 2.81 16.96
N ILE A 72 -13.56 2.46 15.67
CA ILE A 72 -14.55 1.83 14.80
C ILE A 72 -14.08 0.39 14.56
N TRP A 73 -14.86 -0.56 15.09
CA TRP A 73 -14.55 -1.99 14.97
C TRP A 73 -15.13 -2.59 13.71
N ALA A 74 -14.35 -3.49 13.08
CA ALA A 74 -14.78 -4.39 12.04
C ALA A 74 -14.62 -5.84 12.54
N ASP A 75 -15.45 -6.75 12.01
CA ASP A 75 -15.42 -8.17 12.33
C ASP A 75 -15.63 -8.94 11.02
N ASP A 76 -14.61 -9.71 10.61
CA ASP A 76 -14.61 -10.42 9.33
C ASP A 76 -15.66 -11.53 9.30
N ALA A 77 -15.89 -12.22 10.44
CA ALA A 77 -16.91 -13.25 10.54
C ALA A 77 -18.32 -12.66 10.38
N VAL A 78 -18.59 -11.51 11.03
CA VAL A 78 -19.87 -10.78 10.88
C VAL A 78 -20.01 -10.21 9.47
N THR A 79 -18.95 -9.69 8.91
CA THR A 79 -18.91 -9.18 7.52
C THR A 79 -19.24 -10.30 6.53
N ARG A 80 -18.60 -11.48 6.68
CA ARG A 80 -18.89 -12.65 5.86
C ARG A 80 -20.35 -13.08 5.97
N LEU A 81 -20.87 -13.26 7.20
CA LEU A 81 -22.28 -13.61 7.43
C LEU A 81 -23.22 -12.58 6.77
N THR A 82 -22.88 -11.31 6.81
CA THR A 82 -23.67 -10.25 6.16
C THR A 82 -23.69 -10.46 4.64
N TYR A 83 -22.55 -10.71 4.01
CA TYR A 83 -22.50 -10.97 2.57
C TYR A 83 -23.21 -12.28 2.16
N GLU A 84 -23.21 -13.30 3.02
CA GLU A 84 -23.92 -14.55 2.76
C GLU A 84 -25.45 -14.38 2.77
N HIS A 85 -25.98 -13.57 3.68
CA HIS A 85 -27.43 -13.52 3.96
C HIS A 85 -28.14 -12.30 3.36
N VAL A 86 -27.42 -11.25 3.02
CA VAL A 86 -28.03 -9.98 2.56
C VAL A 86 -27.91 -9.85 1.04
N GLU A 87 -28.97 -9.38 0.41
CA GLU A 87 -29.02 -9.17 -1.04
C GLU A 87 -28.06 -8.07 -1.49
N LYS A 88 -27.51 -8.19 -2.72
CA LYS A 88 -26.57 -7.23 -3.30
C LYS A 88 -27.07 -5.78 -3.25
N SER A 89 -28.36 -5.56 -3.50
CA SER A 89 -28.97 -4.22 -3.53
C SER A 89 -28.78 -3.44 -2.22
N TYR A 90 -28.66 -4.11 -1.08
CA TYR A 90 -28.34 -3.47 0.20
C TYR A 90 -26.96 -2.80 0.19
N PHE A 91 -25.99 -3.43 -0.48
CA PHE A 91 -24.62 -2.95 -0.53
C PHE A 91 -24.38 -1.82 -1.54
N GLU A 92 -25.37 -1.53 -2.39
CA GLU A 92 -25.31 -0.42 -3.35
C GLU A 92 -25.50 0.95 -2.68
N GLN A 93 -25.79 0.96 -1.39
CA GLN A 93 -25.93 2.18 -0.58
C GLN A 93 -25.21 2.04 0.75
N THR A 94 -24.48 3.07 1.13
CA THR A 94 -23.91 3.19 2.47
C THR A 94 -25.01 3.68 3.41
N PRO A 95 -25.29 2.97 4.54
CA PRO A 95 -26.23 3.44 5.53
C PRO A 95 -25.93 4.87 5.97
N GLU A 96 -26.97 5.72 6.07
CA GLU A 96 -26.80 7.14 6.34
C GLU A 96 -26.03 7.41 7.63
N TRP A 97 -26.26 6.65 8.67
CA TRP A 97 -25.54 6.80 9.93
C TRP A 97 -24.04 6.52 9.80
N LYS A 98 -23.62 5.55 8.96
CA LYS A 98 -22.21 5.28 8.67
C LYS A 98 -21.59 6.42 7.88
N ARG A 99 -22.29 6.90 6.85
CA ARG A 99 -21.85 8.03 6.04
C ARG A 99 -21.67 9.27 6.91
N MET A 100 -22.68 9.61 7.72
CA MET A 100 -22.62 10.77 8.63
C MET A 100 -21.47 10.65 9.62
N GLN A 101 -21.23 9.46 10.20
CA GLN A 101 -20.10 9.26 11.11
C GLN A 101 -18.77 9.58 10.45
N LEU A 102 -18.49 8.98 9.29
CA LEU A 102 -17.20 9.19 8.60
C LEU A 102 -17.05 10.61 8.08
N ASP A 103 -18.09 11.15 7.44
CA ASP A 103 -18.06 12.50 6.86
C ASP A 103 -17.92 13.58 7.96
N SER A 104 -18.61 13.43 9.11
CA SER A 104 -18.50 14.40 10.22
C SER A 104 -17.10 14.37 10.85
N LEU A 105 -16.55 13.17 11.13
CA LEU A 105 -15.22 13.05 11.69
C LEU A 105 -14.16 13.67 10.77
N ALA A 106 -14.27 13.43 9.46
CA ALA A 106 -13.35 14.04 8.48
C ALA A 106 -13.54 15.56 8.41
N GLN A 107 -14.78 16.06 8.41
CA GLN A 107 -15.10 17.50 8.40
C GLN A 107 -14.56 18.21 9.63
N ASP A 108 -14.56 17.55 10.79
CA ASP A 108 -14.06 18.10 12.06
C ASP A 108 -12.52 18.02 12.17
N GLY A 109 -11.83 17.56 11.11
CA GLY A 109 -10.37 17.52 11.04
C GLY A 109 -9.72 16.36 11.78
N ALA A 110 -10.43 15.26 11.98
CA ALA A 110 -9.87 14.03 12.56
C ALA A 110 -8.73 13.48 11.70
N CYS A 111 -7.76 12.81 12.34
CA CYS A 111 -6.85 11.92 11.65
C CYS A 111 -7.31 10.47 11.78
N PHE A 112 -6.88 9.60 10.83
CA PHE A 112 -7.39 8.25 10.71
C PHE A 112 -6.26 7.22 10.77
N VAL A 113 -6.33 6.29 11.72
CA VAL A 113 -5.46 5.11 11.79
C VAL A 113 -6.26 3.90 11.33
N PHE A 114 -5.77 3.20 10.31
CA PHE A 114 -6.33 1.96 9.81
C PHE A 114 -5.42 0.81 10.26
N ILE A 115 -5.93 -0.03 11.15
CA ILE A 115 -5.22 -1.25 11.55
C ILE A 115 -5.66 -2.35 10.59
N GLU A 116 -4.71 -2.89 9.83
CA GLU A 116 -4.90 -4.06 8.98
C GLU A 116 -4.52 -5.33 9.72
N GLY A 117 -5.29 -6.37 9.54
CA GLY A 117 -5.15 -7.66 10.20
C GLY A 117 -6.34 -8.53 9.83
N ALA A 118 -6.60 -8.63 8.52
CA ALA A 118 -7.70 -9.42 7.99
C ALA A 118 -7.28 -10.86 7.71
N ASP A 119 -8.26 -11.78 7.72
CA ASP A 119 -8.09 -13.09 7.11
C ASP A 119 -8.06 -12.95 5.59
N PRO A 120 -6.93 -13.25 4.89
CA PRO A 120 -6.86 -13.16 3.43
C PRO A 120 -7.91 -14.00 2.71
N ALA A 121 -8.45 -15.05 3.37
CA ALA A 121 -9.50 -15.92 2.85
C ALA A 121 -10.92 -15.57 3.33
N ALA A 122 -11.11 -14.50 4.09
CA ALA A 122 -12.40 -14.15 4.73
C ALA A 122 -13.58 -14.14 3.74
N LEU A 123 -13.36 -13.66 2.53
CA LEU A 123 -14.42 -13.55 1.50
C LEU A 123 -14.40 -14.69 0.47
N LYS A 124 -13.62 -15.75 0.70
CA LYS A 124 -13.57 -16.90 -0.22
C LYS A 124 -14.93 -17.55 -0.37
N GLY A 125 -15.42 -17.66 -1.62
CA GLY A 125 -16.73 -18.22 -1.95
C GLY A 125 -17.91 -17.24 -1.82
N ILE A 126 -17.67 -16.00 -1.41
CA ILE A 126 -18.67 -14.92 -1.47
C ILE A 126 -18.77 -14.41 -2.90
N ASP A 127 -19.99 -14.06 -3.33
CA ASP A 127 -20.23 -13.37 -4.60
C ASP A 127 -19.44 -12.05 -4.63
N PRO A 128 -18.40 -11.92 -5.50
CA PRO A 128 -17.54 -10.76 -5.54
C PRO A 128 -18.27 -9.45 -5.87
N ALA A 129 -19.45 -9.53 -6.48
CA ALA A 129 -20.26 -8.36 -6.78
C ALA A 129 -20.80 -7.66 -5.52
N LYS A 130 -20.91 -8.36 -4.38
CA LYS A 130 -21.37 -7.78 -3.11
C LYS A 130 -20.31 -6.89 -2.44
N PRO A 131 -19.10 -7.36 -2.15
CA PRO A 131 -18.04 -6.49 -1.61
C PRO A 131 -17.66 -5.36 -2.58
N ALA A 132 -17.65 -5.60 -3.89
CA ALA A 132 -17.43 -4.55 -4.88
C ALA A 132 -18.50 -3.45 -4.83
N ALA A 133 -19.79 -3.81 -4.69
CA ALA A 133 -20.87 -2.85 -4.52
C ALA A 133 -20.72 -2.04 -3.22
N ALA A 134 -20.38 -2.69 -2.10
CA ALA A 134 -20.18 -2.04 -0.80
C ALA A 134 -19.01 -1.03 -0.85
N SER A 135 -17.87 -1.43 -1.43
CA SER A 135 -16.72 -0.56 -1.62
C SER A 135 -17.04 0.65 -2.50
N LYS A 136 -17.69 0.42 -3.66
CA LYS A 136 -18.14 1.47 -4.57
C LYS A 136 -19.09 2.45 -3.87
N ALA A 137 -20.08 1.94 -3.12
CA ALA A 137 -21.02 2.79 -2.39
C ALA A 137 -20.31 3.66 -1.35
N ARG A 138 -19.42 3.08 -0.54
CA ARG A 138 -18.62 3.81 0.45
C ARG A 138 -17.77 4.90 -0.22
N ASN A 139 -17.04 4.55 -1.27
CA ASN A 139 -16.14 5.47 -1.96
C ASN A 139 -16.87 6.62 -2.67
N THR A 140 -18.09 6.41 -3.16
CA THR A 140 -18.86 7.43 -3.88
C THR A 140 -19.79 8.25 -2.99
N GLN A 141 -20.22 7.72 -1.84
CA GLN A 141 -21.23 8.34 -0.98
C GLN A 141 -20.64 9.02 0.25
N CYS A 142 -19.53 8.51 0.84
CA CYS A 142 -18.80 9.18 1.93
C CYS A 142 -17.83 10.23 1.34
N LYS A 143 -18.38 11.27 0.73
CA LYS A 143 -17.61 12.20 -0.12
C LYS A 143 -16.61 13.04 0.66
N VAL A 144 -16.99 13.51 1.86
CA VAL A 144 -16.10 14.36 2.68
C VAL A 144 -14.95 13.51 3.21
N PHE A 145 -15.24 12.32 3.72
CA PHE A 145 -14.24 11.37 4.19
C PHE A 145 -13.26 10.97 3.08
N ARG A 146 -13.78 10.54 1.90
CA ARG A 146 -12.91 10.16 0.78
C ARG A 146 -12.03 11.31 0.32
N ARG A 147 -12.62 12.49 0.10
CA ARG A 147 -11.85 13.69 -0.24
C ARG A 147 -10.80 14.02 0.82
N GLY A 148 -11.14 13.81 2.09
CA GLY A 148 -10.23 14.01 3.22
C GLY A 148 -8.96 13.19 3.10
N LEU A 149 -9.09 11.92 2.69
CA LEU A 149 -7.97 11.00 2.49
C LEU A 149 -7.28 11.23 1.14
N ASP A 150 -8.03 11.21 0.03
CA ASP A 150 -7.49 11.28 -1.35
C ASP A 150 -6.73 12.59 -1.64
N TYR A 151 -7.04 13.67 -0.91
CA TYR A 151 -6.39 14.97 -1.04
C TYR A 151 -5.53 15.34 0.17
N ASN A 152 -5.21 14.36 1.00
CA ASN A 152 -4.38 14.53 2.21
C ASN A 152 -4.88 15.65 3.15
N ILE A 153 -6.19 15.97 3.13
CA ILE A 153 -6.77 16.98 4.04
C ILE A 153 -6.74 16.49 5.48
N ASN A 154 -7.05 15.22 5.66
CA ASN A 154 -7.00 14.52 6.93
C ASN A 154 -5.78 13.60 6.95
N PRO A 155 -4.85 13.71 7.90
CA PRO A 155 -3.77 12.74 8.05
C PRO A 155 -4.33 11.33 8.25
N TRP A 156 -3.71 10.35 7.61
CA TRP A 156 -4.10 8.95 7.75
C TRP A 156 -2.86 8.05 7.74
N CYS A 157 -3.00 6.87 8.35
CA CYS A 157 -1.93 5.89 8.39
C CYS A 157 -2.50 4.48 8.41
N ILE A 158 -1.99 3.61 7.54
CA ILE A 158 -2.23 2.18 7.56
C ILE A 158 -1.09 1.50 8.32
N ALA A 159 -1.44 0.52 9.17
CA ALA A 159 -0.47 -0.23 9.98
C ALA A 159 -0.98 -1.65 10.25
N GLY A 160 -0.17 -2.66 10.01
CA GLY A 160 -0.57 -4.05 10.20
C GLY A 160 -0.49 -4.53 11.66
N ALA A 161 -1.37 -5.45 12.02
CA ALA A 161 -1.29 -6.21 13.26
C ALA A 161 -1.74 -7.66 13.03
N PRO A 162 -1.01 -8.67 13.54
CA PRO A 162 -1.31 -10.06 13.22
C PRO A 162 -2.66 -10.51 13.77
N VAL A 163 -3.37 -11.29 12.95
CA VAL A 163 -4.46 -12.17 13.37
C VAL A 163 -4.09 -13.60 13.05
N VAL A 164 -4.69 -14.58 13.73
CA VAL A 164 -4.34 -16.00 13.58
C VAL A 164 -4.47 -16.47 12.14
N ALA A 165 -5.55 -16.11 11.45
CA ALA A 165 -5.78 -16.50 10.06
C ALA A 165 -4.69 -15.99 9.11
N TRP A 166 -4.32 -14.71 9.22
CA TRP A 166 -3.23 -14.12 8.43
C TRP A 166 -1.89 -14.77 8.77
N ALA A 167 -1.61 -14.98 10.06
CA ALA A 167 -0.36 -15.62 10.51
C ALA A 167 -0.20 -17.05 9.95
N HIS A 168 -1.27 -17.81 9.82
CA HIS A 168 -1.26 -19.14 9.19
C HIS A 168 -1.10 -19.10 7.67
N GLU A 169 -1.58 -18.08 7.00
CA GLU A 169 -1.31 -17.91 5.56
C GLU A 169 0.17 -17.65 5.31
N VAL A 170 0.78 -16.81 6.15
CA VAL A 170 2.21 -16.48 6.06
C VAL A 170 3.11 -17.62 6.56
N PHE A 171 2.75 -18.29 7.63
CA PHE A 171 3.52 -19.37 8.28
C PHE A 171 2.68 -20.64 8.43
N PRO A 172 2.37 -21.33 7.31
CA PRO A 172 1.52 -22.49 7.32
C PRO A 172 2.15 -23.65 8.10
N GLY A 173 1.34 -24.30 8.94
CA GLY A 173 1.76 -25.48 9.73
C GLY A 173 2.37 -25.18 11.09
N ASP A 174 2.60 -23.91 11.43
CA ASP A 174 2.96 -23.52 12.81
C ASP A 174 1.73 -23.56 13.74
N ALA A 175 1.94 -23.67 15.05
CA ALA A 175 0.89 -23.43 16.03
C ALA A 175 0.53 -21.93 16.07
N ASP A 176 -0.69 -21.59 16.50
CA ASP A 176 -1.21 -20.23 16.51
C ASP A 176 -0.26 -19.23 17.17
N GLU A 177 0.26 -19.58 18.36
CA GLU A 177 1.16 -18.72 19.12
C GLU A 177 2.51 -18.50 18.41
N VAL A 178 3.00 -19.55 17.72
CA VAL A 178 4.25 -19.50 16.96
C VAL A 178 4.07 -18.64 15.71
N ALA A 179 2.99 -18.84 14.96
CA ALA A 179 2.68 -18.07 13.75
C ALA A 179 2.49 -16.57 14.06
N ILE A 180 1.72 -16.25 15.10
CA ILE A 180 1.50 -14.87 15.60
C ILE A 180 2.82 -14.23 16.03
N TYR A 181 3.66 -14.94 16.79
CA TYR A 181 4.95 -14.43 17.22
C TYR A 181 5.87 -14.12 16.03
N LYS A 182 5.93 -15.03 15.06
CA LYS A 182 6.73 -14.81 13.84
C LYS A 182 6.23 -13.62 13.03
N LEU A 183 4.92 -13.50 12.85
CA LEU A 183 4.33 -12.41 12.09
C LEU A 183 4.53 -11.06 12.80
N TRP A 184 4.41 -11.00 14.14
CA TRP A 184 4.78 -9.80 14.90
C TRP A 184 6.24 -9.41 14.71
N ASN A 185 7.18 -10.37 14.75
CA ASN A 185 8.60 -10.05 14.50
C ASN A 185 8.81 -9.51 13.09
N ALA A 186 8.16 -10.10 12.08
CA ALA A 186 8.25 -9.62 10.71
C ALA A 186 7.70 -8.19 10.57
N ILE A 187 6.50 -7.92 11.10
CA ILE A 187 5.87 -6.58 11.07
C ILE A 187 6.76 -5.54 11.79
N LEU A 188 7.23 -5.85 12.99
CA LEU A 188 8.06 -4.90 13.76
C LEU A 188 9.39 -4.62 13.08
N HIS A 189 9.98 -5.62 12.43
CA HIS A 189 11.23 -5.47 11.69
C HIS A 189 11.02 -4.60 10.44
N THR A 190 10.01 -4.91 9.63
CA THR A 190 9.71 -4.16 8.41
C THR A 190 9.29 -2.73 8.70
N ALA A 191 8.60 -2.50 9.82
CA ALA A 191 8.23 -1.17 10.30
C ALA A 191 9.39 -0.42 11.00
N ARG A 192 10.61 -0.99 11.07
CA ARG A 192 11.76 -0.42 11.83
C ARG A 192 11.41 -0.09 13.29
N ALA A 193 10.50 -0.91 13.88
CA ALA A 193 10.04 -0.74 15.26
C ALA A 193 10.75 -1.65 16.26
N ASP A 194 11.63 -2.52 15.80
CA ASP A 194 12.37 -3.52 16.60
C ASP A 194 13.72 -3.00 17.12
N GLY A 195 14.17 -1.82 16.65
CA GLY A 195 15.39 -1.14 17.07
C GLY A 195 15.31 -0.53 18.48
N GLN A 196 16.41 0.10 18.91
CA GLN A 196 16.47 0.80 20.20
C GLN A 196 15.79 2.17 20.17
N ASP A 197 15.86 2.86 19.05
CA ASP A 197 15.25 4.18 18.82
C ASP A 197 14.54 4.25 17.47
N PRO A 198 13.34 3.66 17.37
CA PRO A 198 12.57 3.63 16.12
C PRO A 198 12.21 5.02 15.56
N GLU A 199 12.08 6.04 16.41
CA GLU A 199 11.81 7.40 15.93
C GLU A 199 13.03 7.97 15.17
N SER A 200 14.24 7.73 15.66
CA SER A 200 15.49 8.10 14.97
C SER A 200 15.70 7.27 13.69
N ASP A 201 15.39 5.97 13.72
CA ASP A 201 15.48 5.11 12.53
C ASP A 201 14.54 5.62 11.43
N TRP A 202 13.33 6.09 11.77
CA TRP A 202 12.40 6.70 10.83
C TRP A 202 12.85 8.08 10.33
N GLU A 203 13.59 8.85 11.11
CA GLU A 203 14.19 10.11 10.63
C GLU A 203 15.27 9.87 9.59
N LEU A 204 16.08 8.84 9.78
CA LEU A 204 17.08 8.42 8.78
C LEU A 204 16.40 7.89 7.51
N HIS A 205 15.33 7.14 7.65
CA HIS A 205 14.55 6.63 6.55
C HIS A 205 13.88 7.75 5.75
N ASP A 206 13.26 8.74 6.42
CA ASP A 206 12.70 9.94 5.79
C ASP A 206 13.77 10.73 5.01
N ALA A 207 14.97 10.86 5.57
CA ALA A 207 16.09 11.52 4.89
C ALA A 207 16.52 10.78 3.60
N ALA A 208 16.40 9.45 3.56
CA ALA A 208 16.65 8.66 2.36
C ALA A 208 15.56 8.91 1.30
N PHE A 209 14.29 8.97 1.67
CA PHE A 209 13.21 9.39 0.76
C PHE A 209 13.49 10.76 0.15
N GLU A 210 13.78 11.75 0.97
CA GLU A 210 14.07 13.12 0.50
C GLU A 210 15.24 13.17 -0.51
N LYS A 211 16.27 12.34 -0.33
CA LYS A 211 17.38 12.22 -1.27
C LYS A 211 16.90 11.66 -2.61
N ASN A 212 16.13 10.56 -2.58
CA ASN A 212 15.64 9.87 -3.76
C ASN A 212 14.65 10.75 -4.53
N LEU A 213 13.69 11.36 -3.84
CA LEU A 213 12.72 12.28 -4.41
C LEU A 213 13.38 13.48 -5.07
N ARG A 214 14.38 14.09 -4.43
CA ARG A 214 15.13 15.21 -5.00
C ARG A 214 15.84 14.79 -6.28
N PHE A 215 16.52 13.65 -6.28
CA PHE A 215 17.22 13.14 -7.46
C PHE A 215 16.24 12.93 -8.63
N LEU A 216 15.10 12.29 -8.40
CA LEU A 216 14.13 12.00 -9.44
C LEU A 216 13.44 13.27 -9.95
N ASN A 217 13.02 14.16 -9.05
CA ASN A 217 12.36 15.41 -9.42
C ASN A 217 13.29 16.42 -10.10
N ASP A 218 14.57 16.48 -9.72
CA ASP A 218 15.54 17.39 -10.35
C ASP A 218 15.89 16.96 -11.79
N ASN A 219 15.91 15.65 -12.08
CA ASN A 219 16.24 15.15 -13.42
C ASN A 219 15.06 15.26 -14.42
N ARG A 220 13.82 15.31 -13.96
CA ARG A 220 12.63 15.47 -14.82
C ARG A 220 12.65 14.51 -16.03
N PHE A 221 12.76 13.21 -15.79
CA PHE A 221 12.88 12.21 -16.83
C PHE A 221 11.70 12.26 -17.82
N ASP A 222 11.98 12.11 -19.11
CA ASP A 222 10.95 11.94 -20.15
C ASP A 222 10.51 10.48 -20.27
N TYR A 223 11.47 9.55 -20.09
CA TYR A 223 11.23 8.11 -20.09
C TYR A 223 12.02 7.40 -19.01
N LEU A 224 11.48 6.26 -18.58
CA LEU A 224 12.20 5.23 -17.83
C LEU A 224 12.29 3.97 -18.70
N HIS A 225 13.46 3.37 -18.77
CA HIS A 225 13.66 2.08 -19.44
C HIS A 225 14.07 1.03 -18.42
N TYR A 226 13.31 -0.07 -18.38
CA TYR A 226 13.48 -1.21 -17.51
C TYR A 226 14.03 -2.39 -18.27
N ASN A 227 15.05 -3.04 -17.75
CA ASN A 227 15.62 -4.25 -18.32
C ASN A 227 15.97 -5.25 -17.21
N ALA A 228 15.64 -6.54 -17.41
CA ALA A 228 15.99 -7.63 -16.50
C ALA A 228 16.14 -8.96 -17.24
N ALA A 229 16.92 -9.90 -16.66
CA ALA A 229 17.20 -11.20 -17.28
C ALA A 229 15.96 -12.10 -17.42
N ASN A 230 14.88 -11.84 -16.69
CA ASN A 230 13.62 -12.57 -16.85
C ASN A 230 12.89 -12.28 -18.17
N GLY A 231 13.39 -11.34 -18.96
CA GLY A 231 12.82 -10.94 -20.26
C GLY A 231 12.08 -9.60 -20.21
N THR A 232 12.06 -8.92 -19.08
CA THR A 232 11.53 -7.54 -18.97
C THR A 232 12.36 -6.61 -19.85
N ASP A 233 11.68 -5.92 -20.77
CA ASP A 233 12.20 -4.85 -21.63
C ASP A 233 11.04 -3.89 -21.89
N LEU A 234 10.96 -2.85 -21.03
CA LEU A 234 9.81 -1.95 -20.97
C LEU A 234 10.27 -0.50 -20.93
N THR A 235 9.69 0.32 -21.78
CA THR A 235 9.87 1.79 -21.77
C THR A 235 8.58 2.46 -21.32
N ILE A 236 8.69 3.33 -20.32
CA ILE A 236 7.56 4.05 -19.72
C ILE A 236 7.81 5.55 -19.86
N GLY A 237 6.94 6.26 -20.59
CA GLY A 237 6.96 7.72 -20.68
C GLY A 237 6.33 8.37 -19.46
N MET A 238 6.95 9.46 -19.01
CA MET A 238 6.46 10.25 -17.89
C MET A 238 5.48 11.32 -18.36
N THR A 239 4.49 11.65 -17.53
CA THR A 239 3.62 12.80 -17.79
C THR A 239 4.41 14.10 -17.77
N LYS A 240 4.01 15.05 -18.60
CA LYS A 240 4.60 16.38 -18.56
C LYS A 240 4.22 17.07 -17.25
N GLY A 241 5.22 17.44 -16.46
CA GLY A 241 5.00 18.01 -15.12
C GLY A 241 4.77 16.96 -14.05
N HIS A 242 5.22 15.71 -14.29
CA HIS A 242 5.19 14.68 -13.26
C HIS A 242 6.00 15.10 -12.02
N GLU A 243 5.51 14.65 -10.88
CA GLU A 243 6.16 14.79 -9.60
C GLU A 243 6.28 13.40 -8.94
N TRP A 244 7.45 13.11 -8.42
CA TRP A 244 7.67 11.91 -7.62
C TRP A 244 7.26 12.20 -6.18
N ALA A 245 6.44 11.32 -5.63
CA ALA A 245 6.00 11.30 -4.24
C ALA A 245 6.53 10.03 -3.54
N GLY A 246 6.38 9.95 -2.23
CA GLY A 246 6.77 8.77 -1.42
C GLY A 246 7.16 9.14 -0.01
N GLY A 247 7.16 8.14 0.86
CA GLY A 247 7.41 8.32 2.28
C GLY A 247 6.30 9.15 2.95
N LYS A 248 6.57 10.43 3.22
CA LYS A 248 5.62 11.31 3.89
C LYS A 248 4.73 12.08 2.93
N GLY A 249 3.42 12.11 3.25
CA GLY A 249 2.48 13.07 2.70
C GLY A 249 2.48 14.39 3.49
N LYS A 250 1.79 15.39 2.97
CA LYS A 250 1.54 16.67 3.68
C LYS A 250 0.09 17.07 3.49
N THR A 251 -0.51 17.54 4.58
CA THR A 251 -1.81 18.20 4.49
C THR A 251 -1.69 19.55 3.78
N PRO A 252 -2.79 20.15 3.30
CA PRO A 252 -2.76 21.47 2.63
C PRO A 252 -2.15 22.59 3.49
N ASP A 253 -2.18 22.48 4.81
CA ASP A 253 -1.52 23.42 5.74
C ASP A 253 -0.04 23.05 6.00
N GLY A 254 0.49 22.05 5.30
CA GLY A 254 1.91 21.65 5.37
C GLY A 254 2.26 20.69 6.51
N HIS A 255 1.27 20.17 7.24
CA HIS A 255 1.52 19.19 8.31
C HIS A 255 1.94 17.83 7.74
N PRO A 256 3.14 17.32 8.07
CA PRO A 256 3.64 16.06 7.52
C PRO A 256 3.02 14.85 8.25
N PHE A 257 2.85 13.76 7.54
CA PHE A 257 2.41 12.47 8.07
C PHE A 257 2.88 11.34 7.16
N PHE A 258 2.89 10.09 7.64
CA PHE A 258 3.22 8.91 6.81
C PHE A 258 1.96 8.07 6.60
N PRO A 259 1.44 7.99 5.36
CA PRO A 259 0.24 7.22 5.06
C PRO A 259 0.38 5.72 5.35
N ASN A 260 1.59 5.18 5.23
CA ASN A 260 1.88 3.76 5.40
C ASN A 260 3.04 3.54 6.37
N ILE A 261 2.89 2.57 7.27
CA ILE A 261 3.97 2.04 8.11
C ILE A 261 3.89 0.50 8.10
N PRO A 262 4.81 -0.17 7.35
CA PRO A 262 5.99 0.37 6.63
C PRO A 262 5.65 1.06 5.31
N THR A 263 6.62 1.79 4.77
CA THR A 263 6.69 2.25 3.38
C THR A 263 8.14 2.29 2.92
N GLU A 264 8.39 1.90 1.68
CA GLU A 264 9.72 1.86 1.06
C GLU A 264 9.72 2.52 -0.33
N GLU A 265 8.57 2.91 -0.82
CA GLU A 265 8.37 3.32 -2.20
C GLU A 265 8.56 4.81 -2.44
N VAL A 266 9.11 5.09 -3.62
CA VAL A 266 9.05 6.39 -4.28
C VAL A 266 8.30 6.18 -5.59
N PHE A 267 7.18 6.85 -5.78
CA PHE A 267 6.26 6.58 -6.88
C PHE A 267 5.86 7.83 -7.67
N THR A 268 5.34 7.59 -8.86
CA THR A 268 4.74 8.62 -9.70
C THR A 268 3.71 8.01 -10.66
N SER A 269 2.86 8.84 -11.26
CA SER A 269 1.95 8.42 -12.31
C SER A 269 2.58 8.61 -13.69
N PRO A 270 2.72 7.53 -14.49
CA PRO A 270 3.24 7.61 -15.85
C PRO A 270 2.22 8.22 -16.82
N ASP A 271 2.66 8.57 -18.01
CA ASP A 271 1.76 8.88 -19.12
C ASP A 271 1.11 7.59 -19.65
N ARG A 272 -0.21 7.49 -19.46
CA ARG A 272 -0.99 6.31 -19.81
C ARG A 272 -0.86 5.85 -21.27
N MET A 273 -0.46 6.75 -22.18
CA MET A 273 -0.35 6.49 -23.62
C MET A 273 1.08 6.20 -24.09
N ARG A 274 2.07 6.30 -23.19
CA ARG A 274 3.49 6.22 -23.55
C ARG A 274 4.19 5.05 -22.88
N VAL A 275 3.62 3.85 -22.99
CA VAL A 275 4.20 2.61 -22.43
C VAL A 275 4.31 1.59 -23.56
N ASP A 276 5.53 1.10 -23.83
CA ASP A 276 5.83 0.14 -24.89
C ASP A 276 6.81 -0.92 -24.40
N GLY A 277 6.55 -2.19 -24.72
CA GLY A 277 7.41 -3.30 -24.37
C GLY A 277 6.72 -4.40 -23.58
N ILE A 278 7.52 -5.21 -22.89
CA ILE A 278 7.04 -6.35 -22.11
C ILE A 278 7.60 -6.32 -20.68
N VAL A 279 6.79 -6.66 -19.71
CA VAL A 279 7.20 -6.77 -18.30
C VAL A 279 6.78 -8.12 -17.73
N TYR A 280 7.68 -8.74 -16.98
CA TYR A 280 7.46 -9.99 -16.26
C TYR A 280 7.33 -9.72 -14.76
N SER A 281 6.36 -10.39 -14.12
CA SER A 281 6.22 -10.34 -12.67
C SER A 281 7.43 -10.98 -11.98
N ALA A 282 7.85 -10.38 -10.87
CA ALA A 282 8.90 -10.90 -9.99
C ALA A 282 8.33 -11.67 -8.79
N MET A 283 7.08 -11.40 -8.42
CA MET A 283 6.38 -12.01 -7.29
C MET A 283 4.94 -12.38 -7.67
N PRO A 284 4.31 -13.30 -6.93
CA PRO A 284 2.88 -13.57 -7.10
C PRO A 284 2.03 -12.33 -6.78
N LEU A 285 0.96 -12.13 -7.55
CA LEU A 285 -0.09 -11.15 -7.27
C LEU A 285 -1.27 -11.85 -6.59
N ILE A 286 -1.73 -11.31 -5.46
CA ILE A 286 -2.93 -11.76 -4.78
C ILE A 286 -4.03 -10.73 -5.01
N HIS A 287 -5.12 -11.13 -5.67
CA HIS A 287 -6.24 -10.24 -5.95
C HIS A 287 -7.56 -10.89 -5.56
N HIS A 288 -8.24 -10.31 -4.57
CA HIS A 288 -9.49 -10.86 -4.01
C HIS A 288 -9.39 -12.35 -3.62
N GLY A 289 -8.27 -12.75 -3.01
CA GLY A 289 -8.02 -14.13 -2.59
C GLY A 289 -7.66 -15.08 -3.74
N ASN A 290 -7.51 -14.60 -4.96
CA ASN A 290 -7.05 -15.37 -6.10
C ASN A 290 -5.58 -15.03 -6.42
N LYS A 291 -4.79 -16.09 -6.68
CA LYS A 291 -3.36 -15.97 -6.96
C LYS A 291 -3.11 -15.92 -8.45
N VAL A 292 -2.25 -14.98 -8.87
CA VAL A 292 -1.68 -14.90 -10.23
C VAL A 292 -0.18 -15.10 -10.15
N GLU A 293 0.40 -16.07 -10.84
CA GLU A 293 1.82 -16.39 -10.75
C GLU A 293 2.47 -16.50 -12.12
N ASP A 294 3.77 -16.13 -12.17
CA ASP A 294 4.63 -16.22 -13.36
C ASP A 294 3.91 -15.66 -14.58
N PHE A 295 3.52 -14.41 -14.48
CA PHE A 295 2.79 -13.71 -15.53
C PHE A 295 3.64 -12.62 -16.19
N TRP A 296 3.24 -12.25 -17.37
CA TRP A 296 3.79 -11.12 -18.10
C TRP A 296 2.68 -10.32 -18.77
N ILE A 297 2.96 -9.06 -19.02
CA ILE A 297 2.06 -8.11 -19.67
C ILE A 297 2.85 -7.38 -20.76
N LYS A 298 2.27 -7.28 -21.96
CA LYS A 298 2.82 -6.54 -23.09
C LYS A 298 2.00 -5.28 -23.33
N PHE A 299 2.69 -4.17 -23.49
CA PHE A 299 2.11 -2.87 -23.78
C PHE A 299 2.50 -2.37 -25.17
N GLU A 300 1.57 -1.72 -25.88
CA GLU A 300 1.81 -0.96 -27.09
C GLU A 300 1.01 0.34 -27.04
N GLY A 301 1.69 1.50 -27.17
CA GLY A 301 1.05 2.82 -27.08
C GLY A 301 0.30 3.02 -25.75
N GLY A 302 0.83 2.51 -24.65
CA GLY A 302 0.28 2.61 -23.32
C GLY A 302 -0.78 1.59 -22.94
N ARG A 303 -1.30 0.82 -23.92
CA ARG A 303 -2.36 -0.16 -23.67
C ARG A 303 -1.82 -1.57 -23.57
N VAL A 304 -2.37 -2.37 -22.67
CA VAL A 304 -2.17 -3.82 -22.63
C VAL A 304 -2.72 -4.42 -23.93
N VAL A 305 -1.83 -5.10 -24.70
CA VAL A 305 -2.18 -5.76 -25.98
C VAL A 305 -2.09 -7.27 -25.89
N ASP A 306 -1.27 -7.81 -24.99
CA ASP A 306 -1.13 -9.26 -24.77
C ASP A 306 -0.68 -9.54 -23.35
N TYR A 307 -1.02 -10.70 -22.81
CA TYR A 307 -0.63 -11.17 -21.48
C TYR A 307 -0.81 -12.67 -21.35
N ASP A 308 -0.03 -13.28 -20.46
CA ASP A 308 -0.22 -14.66 -20.03
C ASP A 308 0.20 -14.86 -18.58
N ALA A 309 -0.25 -15.94 -17.97
CA ALA A 309 0.10 -16.35 -16.62
C ALA A 309 0.10 -17.86 -16.49
N ARG A 310 1.08 -18.42 -15.80
CA ARG A 310 1.10 -19.85 -15.48
C ARG A 310 -0.07 -20.25 -14.58
N VAL A 311 -0.39 -19.39 -13.58
CA VAL A 311 -1.53 -19.55 -12.69
C VAL A 311 -2.35 -18.27 -12.70
N GLY A 312 -3.67 -18.37 -12.70
CA GLY A 312 -4.57 -17.25 -12.51
C GLY A 312 -4.77 -16.34 -13.73
N LYS A 313 -4.52 -16.80 -14.97
CA LYS A 313 -4.74 -16.01 -16.19
C LYS A 313 -6.15 -15.38 -16.25
N ALA A 314 -7.18 -16.11 -15.82
CA ALA A 314 -8.56 -15.56 -15.80
C ALA A 314 -8.71 -14.40 -14.82
N THR A 315 -8.01 -14.44 -13.70
CA THR A 315 -7.98 -13.32 -12.71
C THR A 315 -7.26 -12.12 -13.33
N LEU A 316 -6.11 -12.31 -13.97
CA LEU A 316 -5.39 -11.25 -14.68
C LEU A 316 -6.27 -10.61 -15.76
N ALA A 317 -6.97 -11.44 -16.57
CA ALA A 317 -7.92 -10.95 -17.54
C ALA A 317 -9.01 -10.07 -16.90
N SER A 318 -9.59 -10.51 -15.78
CA SER A 318 -10.65 -9.76 -15.10
C SER A 318 -10.16 -8.42 -14.53
N ILE A 319 -8.90 -8.32 -14.15
CA ILE A 319 -8.28 -7.06 -13.72
C ILE A 319 -8.20 -6.10 -14.90
N ILE A 320 -7.62 -6.56 -16.02
CA ILE A 320 -7.43 -5.76 -17.25
C ILE A 320 -8.77 -5.32 -17.85
N ASP A 321 -9.80 -6.15 -17.75
CA ASP A 321 -11.13 -5.93 -18.34
C ASP A 321 -12.09 -5.16 -17.40
N THR A 322 -11.63 -4.68 -16.23
CA THR A 322 -12.49 -3.99 -15.24
C THR A 322 -13.13 -2.73 -15.83
N ASP A 323 -12.37 -1.89 -16.50
CA ASP A 323 -12.81 -0.75 -17.29
C ASP A 323 -11.73 -0.34 -18.31
N GLU A 324 -11.95 0.71 -19.07
CA GLU A 324 -11.00 1.14 -20.11
C GLU A 324 -9.65 1.55 -19.53
N GLY A 325 -9.64 2.21 -18.36
CA GLY A 325 -8.42 2.63 -17.67
C GLY A 325 -7.63 1.47 -17.06
N ALA A 326 -8.29 0.36 -16.72
CA ALA A 326 -7.63 -0.83 -16.16
C ALA A 326 -6.63 -1.50 -17.10
N ALA A 327 -6.71 -1.23 -18.41
CA ALA A 327 -5.76 -1.70 -19.39
C ALA A 327 -4.53 -0.77 -19.58
N HIS A 328 -4.35 0.21 -18.72
CA HIS A 328 -3.25 1.17 -18.74
C HIS A 328 -2.56 1.25 -17.38
N LEU A 329 -1.30 1.67 -17.37
CA LEU A 329 -0.60 1.95 -16.12
C LEU A 329 -1.13 3.22 -15.45
N GLY A 330 -1.25 3.18 -14.12
CA GLY A 330 -1.55 4.31 -13.26
C GLY A 330 -0.38 4.69 -12.37
N GLU A 331 0.53 3.74 -12.11
CA GLU A 331 1.66 3.95 -11.22
C GLU A 331 2.93 3.31 -11.69
N VAL A 332 4.03 3.96 -11.32
CA VAL A 332 5.40 3.46 -11.34
C VAL A 332 6.00 3.68 -9.97
N ALA A 333 6.37 2.61 -9.28
CA ALA A 333 7.03 2.66 -7.98
C ALA A 333 8.45 2.08 -8.02
N LEU A 334 9.37 2.78 -7.38
CA LEU A 334 10.79 2.45 -7.30
C LEU A 334 11.16 2.10 -5.87
N ILE A 335 11.61 0.87 -5.65
CA ILE A 335 11.97 0.32 -4.35
C ILE A 335 13.26 -0.48 -4.49
N SER A 336 14.28 -0.14 -3.69
CA SER A 336 15.53 -0.92 -3.64
C SER A 336 15.26 -2.36 -3.16
N LYS A 337 16.05 -3.31 -3.66
CA LYS A 337 16.03 -4.67 -3.11
C LYS A 337 16.53 -4.76 -1.66
N ASN A 338 17.23 -3.72 -1.20
CA ASN A 338 17.80 -3.64 0.16
C ASN A 338 16.78 -3.04 1.14
N THR A 339 15.58 -3.63 1.22
CA THR A 339 14.55 -3.22 2.17
C THR A 339 14.34 -4.28 3.25
N PRO A 340 13.96 -3.92 4.47
CA PRO A 340 13.65 -4.90 5.52
C PRO A 340 12.56 -5.89 5.11
N ILE A 341 11.62 -5.47 4.25
CA ILE A 341 10.54 -6.33 3.75
C ILE A 341 11.13 -7.43 2.87
N ARG A 342 11.94 -7.07 1.86
CA ARG A 342 12.55 -8.04 0.97
C ARG A 342 13.57 -8.92 1.68
N GLU A 343 14.40 -8.34 2.56
CA GLU A 343 15.40 -9.06 3.35
C GLU A 343 14.77 -10.08 4.30
N SER A 344 13.55 -9.83 4.76
CA SER A 344 12.79 -10.78 5.61
C SER A 344 12.54 -12.12 4.90
N GLY A 345 12.44 -12.12 3.56
CA GLY A 345 12.08 -13.27 2.75
C GLY A 345 10.66 -13.78 3.00
N VAL A 346 9.82 -12.98 3.65
CA VAL A 346 8.43 -13.29 3.97
C VAL A 346 7.52 -12.73 2.88
N LEU A 347 6.63 -13.55 2.35
CA LEU A 347 5.47 -13.10 1.57
C LEU A 347 4.33 -12.90 2.55
N PHE A 348 3.85 -11.68 2.67
CA PHE A 348 2.86 -11.31 3.70
C PHE A 348 1.43 -11.63 3.29
N TYR A 349 1.15 -11.81 2.00
CA TYR A 349 -0.21 -11.90 1.45
C TYR A 349 -1.06 -10.68 1.79
N ASP A 350 -0.41 -9.54 1.90
CA ASP A 350 -0.98 -8.24 2.24
C ASP A 350 -0.31 -7.16 1.40
N THR A 351 -1.12 -6.33 0.73
CA THR A 351 -0.64 -5.35 -0.26
C THR A 351 0.31 -4.34 0.37
N LEU A 352 0.01 -3.82 1.57
CA LEU A 352 0.87 -2.85 2.27
C LEU A 352 2.33 -3.31 2.38
N TYR A 353 2.55 -4.62 2.61
CA TYR A 353 3.89 -5.18 2.76
C TYR A 353 4.47 -5.63 1.42
N ASP A 354 3.70 -6.40 0.65
CA ASP A 354 4.22 -7.08 -0.53
C ASP A 354 4.54 -6.11 -1.68
N GLU A 355 3.79 -5.02 -1.85
CA GLU A 355 4.13 -3.94 -2.79
C GLU A 355 5.44 -3.24 -2.41
N ASN A 356 5.69 -3.06 -1.12
CA ASN A 356 6.90 -2.42 -0.60
C ASN A 356 8.14 -3.34 -0.57
N ALA A 357 8.02 -4.60 -1.02
CA ALA A 357 9.15 -5.51 -1.16
C ALA A 357 9.96 -5.30 -2.45
N SER A 358 9.43 -4.59 -3.45
CA SER A 358 9.99 -4.59 -4.81
C SER A 358 9.49 -3.41 -5.63
N CYS A 359 10.30 -2.96 -6.61
CA CYS A 359 9.76 -2.13 -7.68
C CYS A 359 8.48 -2.74 -8.22
N HIS A 360 7.44 -1.94 -8.36
CA HIS A 360 6.15 -2.38 -8.88
C HIS A 360 5.56 -1.39 -9.88
N LEU A 361 4.57 -1.84 -10.60
CA LEU A 361 3.71 -1.04 -11.47
C LEU A 361 2.28 -1.30 -11.06
N ALA A 362 1.37 -0.34 -11.26
CA ALA A 362 -0.04 -0.59 -11.10
C ALA A 362 -0.82 -0.46 -12.40
N LEU A 363 -1.74 -1.39 -12.62
CA LEU A 363 -2.80 -1.24 -13.61
C LEU A 363 -3.95 -0.43 -12.99
N GLY A 364 -4.45 0.58 -13.71
CA GLY A 364 -5.61 1.33 -13.28
C GLY A 364 -5.34 2.80 -12.94
N VAL A 365 -5.98 3.33 -11.89
CA VAL A 365 -5.97 4.76 -11.59
C VAL A 365 -4.60 5.27 -11.16
N GLY A 366 -4.23 6.45 -11.68
CA GLY A 366 -3.06 7.21 -11.23
C GLY A 366 -3.43 8.25 -10.16
N PHE A 367 -2.41 8.87 -9.57
CA PHE A 367 -2.54 9.77 -8.43
C PHE A 367 -2.43 11.24 -8.84
N PRO A 368 -3.39 12.10 -8.41
CA PRO A 368 -3.33 13.54 -8.68
C PRO A 368 -2.10 14.24 -8.09
N GLU A 369 -1.55 13.71 -6.98
CA GLU A 369 -0.35 14.26 -6.34
C GLU A 369 0.92 14.08 -7.18
N CYS A 370 0.89 13.17 -8.15
CA CYS A 370 2.03 12.86 -9.01
C CYS A 370 2.16 13.79 -10.23
N ILE A 371 1.39 14.87 -10.30
CA ILE A 371 1.47 15.88 -11.36
C ILE A 371 1.32 17.28 -10.79
N GLU A 372 2.09 18.23 -11.30
CA GLU A 372 2.06 19.64 -10.90
C GLU A 372 0.63 20.21 -10.99
N GLY A 373 0.09 20.65 -9.85
CA GLY A 373 -1.28 21.19 -9.77
C GLY A 373 -2.42 20.16 -9.80
N GLY A 374 -2.12 18.87 -9.82
CA GLY A 374 -3.10 17.79 -10.02
C GLY A 374 -4.23 17.73 -9.00
N TYR A 375 -4.00 18.14 -7.74
CA TYR A 375 -5.07 18.25 -6.75
C TYR A 375 -6.18 19.25 -7.12
N GLY A 376 -5.90 20.18 -8.03
CA GLY A 376 -6.90 21.13 -8.56
C GLY A 376 -7.59 20.65 -9.82
N MET A 377 -7.16 19.54 -10.41
CA MET A 377 -7.67 19.03 -11.68
C MET A 377 -8.89 18.14 -11.51
N SER A 378 -9.81 18.19 -12.47
CA SER A 378 -10.85 17.18 -12.64
C SER A 378 -10.28 15.89 -13.21
N LYS A 379 -11.07 14.80 -13.20
CA LYS A 379 -10.66 13.53 -13.82
C LYS A 379 -10.39 13.66 -15.31
N GLU A 380 -11.16 14.49 -15.99
CA GLU A 380 -11.02 14.78 -17.42
C GLU A 380 -9.70 15.53 -17.68
N GLU A 381 -9.37 16.53 -16.86
CA GLU A 381 -8.10 17.26 -16.94
C GLU A 381 -6.90 16.37 -16.64
N LEU A 382 -6.99 15.49 -15.64
CA LEU A 382 -5.95 14.49 -15.36
C LEU A 382 -5.68 13.58 -16.57
N LEU A 383 -6.74 13.08 -17.24
CA LEU A 383 -6.61 12.27 -18.45
C LEU A 383 -5.96 13.05 -19.61
N GLU A 384 -6.32 14.32 -19.80
CA GLU A 384 -5.71 15.19 -20.82
C GLU A 384 -4.22 15.42 -20.57
N HIS A 385 -3.78 15.37 -19.30
CA HIS A 385 -2.38 15.45 -18.90
C HIS A 385 -1.66 14.09 -18.87
N GLY A 386 -2.33 13.00 -19.24
CA GLY A 386 -1.76 11.66 -19.33
C GLY A 386 -1.89 10.82 -18.06
N VAL A 387 -2.39 11.37 -16.95
CA VAL A 387 -2.65 10.60 -15.73
C VAL A 387 -3.87 9.71 -15.93
N ASN A 388 -3.72 8.42 -15.66
CA ASN A 388 -4.77 7.45 -15.92
C ASN A 388 -5.93 7.55 -14.93
N VAL A 389 -7.14 7.30 -15.39
CA VAL A 389 -8.37 7.28 -14.59
C VAL A 389 -9.05 5.92 -14.76
N SER A 390 -9.32 5.26 -13.65
CA SER A 390 -9.97 3.95 -13.60
C SER A 390 -10.78 3.82 -12.30
N SER A 391 -11.59 2.78 -12.22
CA SER A 391 -12.28 2.37 -10.98
C SER A 391 -11.47 1.37 -10.14
N THR A 392 -10.33 0.93 -10.65
CA THR A 392 -9.42 -0.03 -9.99
C THR A 392 -8.00 0.51 -9.92
N HIS A 393 -7.21 -0.05 -9.00
CA HIS A 393 -5.77 0.09 -8.87
C HIS A 393 -5.22 -1.24 -8.39
N VAL A 394 -4.33 -1.84 -9.15
CA VAL A 394 -3.81 -3.17 -8.85
C VAL A 394 -2.31 -3.21 -9.09
N ASP A 395 -1.56 -3.29 -8.00
CA ASP A 395 -0.11 -3.34 -7.97
C ASP A 395 0.40 -4.73 -8.33
N PHE A 396 1.47 -4.79 -9.10
CA PHE A 396 2.18 -6.02 -9.41
C PHE A 396 3.70 -5.79 -9.41
N MET A 397 4.40 -6.65 -8.67
CA MET A 397 5.82 -6.54 -8.40
C MET A 397 6.65 -7.02 -9.60
N ILE A 398 7.62 -6.20 -10.01
CA ILE A 398 8.49 -6.42 -11.17
C ILE A 398 9.98 -6.42 -10.82
N GLY A 399 10.35 -5.95 -9.62
CA GLY A 399 11.73 -5.77 -9.21
C GLY A 399 12.43 -7.10 -8.95
N THR A 400 13.28 -7.52 -9.87
CA THR A 400 14.21 -8.65 -9.71
C THR A 400 15.54 -8.19 -9.09
N ASP A 401 16.39 -9.13 -8.67
CA ASP A 401 17.73 -8.79 -8.12
C ASP A 401 18.68 -8.19 -9.14
N ASP A 402 18.39 -8.35 -10.43
CA ASP A 402 19.18 -7.90 -11.57
C ASP A 402 18.50 -6.83 -12.42
N ILE A 403 17.36 -6.27 -11.95
CA ILE A 403 16.68 -5.22 -12.71
C ILE A 403 17.54 -3.97 -12.77
N ASP A 404 17.72 -3.46 -13.98
CA ASP A 404 18.33 -2.16 -14.25
C ASP A 404 17.26 -1.17 -14.71
N ILE A 405 17.33 0.08 -14.24
CA ILE A 405 16.41 1.14 -14.63
C ILE A 405 17.23 2.36 -15.05
N THR A 406 17.06 2.79 -16.28
CA THR A 406 17.70 3.99 -16.83
C THR A 406 16.64 5.07 -17.09
N GLY A 407 16.85 6.25 -16.54
CA GLY A 407 16.06 7.44 -16.85
C GLY A 407 16.62 8.18 -18.06
N ILE A 408 15.78 8.63 -18.96
CA ILE A 408 16.12 9.42 -20.14
C ILE A 408 15.54 10.82 -19.94
N THR A 409 16.40 11.82 -19.86
CA THR A 409 15.99 13.22 -19.70
C THR A 409 15.45 13.80 -21.02
N PRO A 410 14.70 14.93 -21.00
CA PRO A 410 14.16 15.54 -22.23
C PRO A 410 15.22 15.95 -23.28
N ASP A 411 16.45 16.17 -22.87
CA ASP A 411 17.60 16.43 -23.76
C ASP A 411 18.30 15.16 -24.27
N GLY A 412 17.78 13.97 -23.91
CA GLY A 412 18.27 12.66 -24.35
C GLY A 412 19.45 12.12 -23.56
N ARG A 413 19.77 12.69 -22.41
CA ARG A 413 20.83 12.18 -21.52
C ARG A 413 20.31 10.97 -20.74
N GLU A 414 21.07 9.89 -20.78
CA GLU A 414 20.82 8.70 -19.99
C GLU A 414 21.40 8.82 -18.58
N VAL A 415 20.62 8.43 -17.58
CA VAL A 415 20.99 8.45 -16.17
C VAL A 415 20.61 7.12 -15.55
N VAL A 416 21.57 6.38 -15.01
CA VAL A 416 21.29 5.12 -14.32
C VAL A 416 20.62 5.43 -12.98
N ILE A 417 19.39 4.94 -12.82
CA ILE A 417 18.60 5.07 -11.58
C ILE A 417 18.80 3.84 -10.71
N PHE A 418 18.60 2.66 -11.29
CA PHE A 418 18.83 1.37 -10.63
C PHE A 418 19.88 0.57 -11.37
N GLN A 419 20.71 -0.15 -10.62
CA GLN A 419 21.65 -1.14 -11.11
C GLN A 419 21.59 -2.38 -10.21
N ASN A 420 21.35 -3.53 -10.83
CA ASN A 420 21.21 -4.79 -10.11
C ASN A 420 20.19 -4.69 -8.95
N GLY A 421 19.01 -4.15 -9.19
CA GLY A 421 17.89 -4.10 -8.25
C GLY A 421 18.02 -3.10 -7.09
N GLN A 422 18.99 -2.19 -7.11
CA GLN A 422 19.20 -1.18 -6.06
C GLN A 422 19.48 0.19 -6.67
N TRP A 423 19.32 1.25 -5.89
CA TRP A 423 19.67 2.58 -6.34
C TRP A 423 21.15 2.66 -6.74
N SER A 424 21.45 3.30 -7.86
CA SER A 424 22.83 3.35 -8.40
C SER A 424 23.83 4.11 -7.50
N TRP A 425 23.36 4.73 -6.43
CA TRP A 425 24.15 5.45 -5.43
C TRP A 425 24.13 4.80 -4.03
N GLU A 426 23.59 3.59 -3.89
CA GLU A 426 23.75 2.68 -2.75
C GLU A 426 25.00 1.82 -2.95
#